data_fb99a458fea0416749f29dfb70f7dfc2
#
_entry.id   fb99a458fea0416749f29dfb70f7dfc2
#
_cell.length_a   1.000
_cell.length_b   1.000
_cell.length_c   1.000
_cell.angle_alpha   90.00
_cell.angle_beta   90.00
_cell.angle_gamma   90.00
#
_symmetry.space_group_name_H-M   'P 1'
#
loop_
_entity.id
_entity.type
_entity.pdbx_description
1 polymer ?
#
loop_
_entity_poly.entity_id
_entity_poly.type
_entity_poly.pdbx_seq_one_letter_code
_entity_poly.pdbx_strand_id
1 'polypeptide(L)'
;THPRSSAASDVYKRQLLVPIIKGWLTERSLEITSQAIQVHGGMGFIEETGVAQHFRDARILPIYEGTTAIQANDLVFRKTIRDQGKSVNCLFEEIIKELEGYKNNENKIVSKSAATMMEAVSISKESVDHLIASSNDQKKSAVSGVNYLMLMGYLCGGWMMSRSASKACLLYTSDAADDRGC
;
A
#
# COMPACT_ATOMS: atom_id res chain seq x y z
N THR A 1 -26.84 15.79 -5.28
CA THR A 1 -25.78 14.94 -4.71
C THR A 1 -25.10 15.68 -3.58
N HIS A 2 -25.27 15.20 -2.35
CA HIS A 2 -24.87 15.92 -1.13
C HIS A 2 -23.36 15.96 -0.95
N PRO A 3 -22.73 17.16 -0.82
CA PRO A 3 -21.30 17.30 -0.51
C PRO A 3 -20.88 16.66 0.84
N ARG A 4 -21.83 16.41 1.74
CA ARG A 4 -21.58 15.77 3.04
C ARG A 4 -21.25 14.26 2.96
N SER A 5 -21.69 13.55 1.91
CA SER A 5 -21.37 12.12 1.74
C SER A 5 -19.92 11.90 1.28
N SER A 6 -19.38 12.81 0.46
CA SER A 6 -17.99 12.72 0.00
C SER A 6 -16.99 13.01 1.13
N ALA A 7 -17.23 14.04 1.94
CA ALA A 7 -16.34 14.38 3.07
C ALA A 7 -16.28 13.28 4.14
N ALA A 8 -17.42 12.64 4.46
CA ALA A 8 -17.45 11.52 5.40
C ALA A 8 -16.68 10.30 4.84
N SER A 9 -16.87 9.97 3.58
CA SER A 9 -16.13 8.90 2.90
C SER A 9 -14.62 9.15 2.92
N ASP A 10 -14.18 10.38 2.68
CA ASP A 10 -12.77 10.76 2.70
C ASP A 10 -12.16 10.64 4.11
N VAL A 11 -12.91 10.98 5.16
CA VAL A 11 -12.46 10.81 6.55
C VAL A 11 -12.27 9.32 6.88
N TYR A 12 -13.23 8.46 6.54
CA TYR A 12 -13.12 7.01 6.76
C TYR A 12 -11.95 6.40 6.00
N LYS A 13 -11.74 6.80 4.75
CA LYS A 13 -10.59 6.36 3.94
C LYS A 13 -9.26 6.76 4.58
N ARG A 14 -9.12 8.02 5.02
CA ARG A 14 -7.91 8.48 5.73
C ARG A 14 -7.66 7.65 6.97
N GLN A 15 -8.70 7.41 7.78
CA GLN A 15 -8.58 6.59 8.99
C GLN A 15 -8.18 5.14 8.71
N LEU A 16 -8.63 4.55 7.58
CA LEU A 16 -8.24 3.22 7.14
C LEU A 16 -6.77 3.17 6.72
N LEU A 17 -6.31 4.17 5.98
CA LEU A 17 -4.95 4.22 5.45
C LEU A 17 -3.88 4.47 6.52
N VAL A 18 -4.20 5.14 7.63
CA VAL A 18 -3.21 5.47 8.68
C VAL A 18 -2.46 4.23 9.21
N PRO A 19 -3.12 3.16 9.68
CA PRO A 19 -2.42 1.98 10.17
C PRO A 19 -1.65 1.25 9.05
N ILE A 20 -2.15 1.26 7.82
CA ILE A 20 -1.48 0.66 6.66
C ILE A 20 -0.18 1.41 6.38
N ILE A 21 -0.24 2.74 6.25
CA ILE A 21 0.92 3.59 5.98
C ILE A 21 1.95 3.45 7.09
N LYS A 22 1.51 3.63 8.35
CA LYS A 22 2.40 3.57 9.51
C LYS A 22 3.04 2.19 9.66
N GLY A 23 2.30 1.11 9.53
CA GLY A 23 2.83 -0.24 9.68
C GLY A 23 3.68 -0.67 8.49
N TRP A 24 3.14 -0.60 7.29
CA TRP A 24 3.80 -1.13 6.09
C TRP A 24 5.03 -0.31 5.66
N LEU A 25 4.93 1.04 5.60
CA LEU A 25 6.06 1.85 5.15
C LEU A 25 7.25 1.78 6.11
N THR A 26 7.01 1.69 7.42
CA THR A 26 8.09 1.60 8.39
C THR A 26 8.82 0.27 8.32
N GLU A 27 8.11 -0.83 8.08
CA GLU A 27 8.75 -2.13 7.82
C GLU A 27 9.54 -2.13 6.49
N ARG A 28 8.98 -1.52 5.43
CA ARG A 28 9.69 -1.36 4.15
C ARG A 28 10.94 -0.49 4.29
N SER A 29 10.93 0.53 5.13
CA SER A 29 12.09 1.39 5.35
C SER A 29 13.28 0.60 5.92
N LEU A 30 13.03 -0.37 6.80
CA LEU A 30 14.08 -1.27 7.32
C LEU A 30 14.68 -2.16 6.23
N GLU A 31 13.84 -2.74 5.38
CA GLU A 31 14.33 -3.56 4.27
C GLU A 31 15.16 -2.74 3.28
N ILE A 32 14.66 -1.57 2.89
CA ILE A 32 15.35 -0.70 1.92
C ILE A 32 16.70 -0.24 2.48
N THR A 33 16.76 0.20 3.72
CA THR A 33 18.00 0.67 4.34
C THR A 33 18.98 -0.48 4.60
N SER A 34 18.49 -1.68 4.92
CA SER A 34 19.32 -2.90 5.01
C SER A 34 19.91 -3.27 3.64
N GLN A 35 19.12 -3.21 2.58
CA GLN A 35 19.59 -3.46 1.21
C GLN A 35 20.58 -2.38 0.76
N ALA A 36 20.41 -1.14 1.17
CA ALA A 36 21.37 -0.07 0.89
C ALA A 36 22.75 -0.38 1.47
N ILE A 37 22.83 -0.88 2.72
CA ILE A 37 24.08 -1.36 3.30
C ILE A 37 24.68 -2.48 2.43
N GLN A 38 23.86 -3.45 2.02
CA GLN A 38 24.32 -4.57 1.19
C GLN A 38 24.89 -4.10 -0.17
N VAL A 39 24.26 -3.13 -0.82
CA VAL A 39 24.74 -2.56 -2.09
C VAL A 39 26.11 -1.88 -1.93
N HIS A 40 26.36 -1.21 -0.79
CA HIS A 40 27.63 -0.58 -0.50
C HIS A 40 28.70 -1.59 -0.02
N GLY A 41 28.36 -2.85 0.20
CA GLY A 41 29.28 -3.87 0.70
C GLY A 41 29.84 -3.51 2.06
N GLY A 42 31.11 -3.86 2.31
CA GLY A 42 31.78 -3.55 3.59
C GLY A 42 31.80 -2.07 3.94
N MET A 43 31.86 -1.19 2.95
CA MET A 43 31.78 0.26 3.15
C MET A 43 30.42 0.71 3.69
N GLY A 44 29.35 0.02 3.35
CA GLY A 44 28.00 0.34 3.88
C GLY A 44 27.86 0.07 5.38
N PHE A 45 28.69 -0.79 5.95
CA PHE A 45 28.64 -1.14 7.36
C PHE A 45 29.38 -0.13 8.27
N ILE A 46 30.41 0.56 7.75
CA ILE A 46 31.22 1.48 8.53
C ILE A 46 30.53 2.86 8.66
N GLU A 47 30.82 3.58 9.76
CA GLU A 47 30.18 4.86 10.11
C GLU A 47 30.48 5.97 9.09
N GLU A 48 31.70 6.00 8.56
CA GLU A 48 32.23 7.06 7.70
C GLU A 48 31.42 7.23 6.40
N THR A 49 30.79 6.19 5.90
CA THR A 49 29.96 6.26 4.68
C THR A 49 28.58 6.85 4.93
N GLY A 50 28.11 6.90 6.17
CA GLY A 50 26.80 7.38 6.58
C GLY A 50 25.63 6.43 6.27
N VAL A 51 25.82 5.38 5.46
CA VAL A 51 24.71 4.46 5.06
C VAL A 51 24.16 3.71 6.26
N ALA A 52 25.02 3.23 7.18
CA ALA A 52 24.63 2.54 8.40
C ALA A 52 23.73 3.40 9.31
N GLN A 53 23.90 4.74 9.28
CA GLN A 53 23.06 5.67 10.04
C GLN A 53 21.59 5.59 9.60
N HIS A 54 21.32 5.54 8.29
CA HIS A 54 19.94 5.42 7.78
C HIS A 54 19.23 4.15 8.27
N PHE A 55 19.95 3.05 8.37
CA PHE A 55 19.37 1.81 8.92
C PHE A 55 19.06 1.92 10.42
N ARG A 56 19.97 2.52 11.21
CA ARG A 56 19.73 2.76 12.65
C ARG A 56 18.53 3.69 12.85
N ASP A 57 18.44 4.77 12.09
CA ASP A 57 17.34 5.74 12.18
C ASP A 57 16.01 5.10 11.74
N ALA A 58 16.01 4.27 10.71
CA ALA A 58 14.82 3.55 10.28
C ALA A 58 14.29 2.59 11.37
N ARG A 59 15.16 2.03 12.24
CA ARG A 59 14.77 1.01 13.21
C ARG A 59 13.76 1.48 14.23
N ILE A 60 13.75 2.76 14.59
CA ILE A 60 12.76 3.29 15.55
C ILE A 60 11.34 3.41 14.96
N LEU A 61 11.24 3.56 13.64
CA LEU A 61 9.98 3.86 12.98
C LEU A 61 8.87 2.81 13.22
N PRO A 62 9.12 1.48 13.16
CA PRO A 62 8.07 0.50 13.46
C PRO A 62 7.83 0.27 14.97
N ILE A 63 8.57 0.96 15.85
CA ILE A 63 8.49 0.78 17.31
C ILE A 63 7.64 1.87 17.96
N TYR A 64 7.95 3.16 17.70
CA TYR A 64 7.30 4.28 18.37
C TYR A 64 5.90 4.56 17.82
N GLU A 65 5.07 5.27 18.58
CA GLU A 65 3.68 5.65 18.19
C GLU A 65 2.80 4.45 17.80
N GLY A 66 3.00 3.32 18.43
CA GLY A 66 2.32 2.06 18.15
C GLY A 66 3.12 1.17 17.20
N THR A 67 3.49 -0.01 17.70
CA THR A 67 4.24 -1.01 16.94
C THR A 67 3.45 -1.51 15.73
N THR A 68 4.13 -2.19 14.81
CA THR A 68 3.50 -2.84 13.65
C THR A 68 2.33 -3.74 14.06
N ALA A 69 2.44 -4.48 15.16
CA ALA A 69 1.35 -5.32 15.66
C ALA A 69 0.14 -4.49 16.18
N ILE A 70 0.39 -3.35 16.81
CA ILE A 70 -0.68 -2.42 17.24
C ILE A 70 -1.41 -1.85 16.02
N GLN A 71 -0.68 -1.44 14.99
CA GLN A 71 -1.27 -0.97 13.72
C GLN A 71 -2.08 -2.08 13.03
N ALA A 72 -1.56 -3.31 13.02
CA ALA A 72 -2.26 -4.47 12.49
C ALA A 72 -3.57 -4.74 13.23
N ASN A 73 -3.56 -4.68 14.55
CA ASN A 73 -4.75 -4.85 15.38
C ASN A 73 -5.78 -3.72 15.15
N ASP A 74 -5.32 -2.48 15.02
CA ASP A 74 -6.21 -1.35 14.67
C ASP A 74 -6.88 -1.58 13.31
N LEU A 75 -6.11 -1.99 12.31
CA LEU A 75 -6.61 -2.29 10.97
C LEU A 75 -7.65 -3.43 10.99
N VAL A 76 -7.32 -4.55 11.66
CA VAL A 76 -8.21 -5.73 11.71
C VAL A 76 -9.48 -5.42 12.49
N PHE A 77 -9.35 -5.05 13.76
CA PHE A 77 -10.50 -4.99 14.65
C PHE A 77 -11.34 -3.72 14.50
N ARG A 78 -10.68 -2.57 14.37
CA ARG A 78 -11.37 -1.27 14.34
C ARG A 78 -11.74 -0.80 12.96
N LYS A 79 -10.94 -1.14 11.93
CA LYS A 79 -11.11 -0.62 10.57
C LYS A 79 -11.73 -1.63 9.61
N THR A 80 -11.68 -2.95 9.95
CA THR A 80 -12.23 -3.99 9.07
C THR A 80 -13.41 -4.72 9.75
N ILE A 81 -13.19 -5.37 10.89
CA ILE A 81 -14.24 -6.18 11.52
C ILE A 81 -15.40 -5.32 12.04
N ARG A 82 -15.09 -4.22 12.75
CA ARG A 82 -16.09 -3.37 13.39
C ARG A 82 -17.11 -2.76 12.42
N ASP A 83 -16.66 -2.36 11.23
CA ASP A 83 -17.53 -1.76 10.21
C ASP A 83 -17.99 -2.77 9.14
N GLN A 84 -17.74 -4.07 9.38
CA GLN A 84 -18.09 -5.16 8.49
C GLN A 84 -17.50 -4.96 7.08
N GLY A 85 -16.26 -4.47 7.00
CA GLY A 85 -15.52 -4.28 5.76
C GLY A 85 -15.98 -3.11 4.90
N LYS A 86 -16.91 -2.28 5.34
CA LYS A 86 -17.47 -1.19 4.52
C LYS A 86 -16.40 -0.24 4.00
N SER A 87 -15.52 0.27 4.90
CA SER A 87 -14.46 1.21 4.52
C SER A 87 -13.45 0.59 3.57
N VAL A 88 -13.09 -0.67 3.79
CA VAL A 88 -12.14 -1.42 2.93
C VAL A 88 -12.75 -1.66 1.56
N ASN A 89 -14.01 -2.06 1.48
CA ASN A 89 -14.70 -2.29 0.21
C ASN A 89 -14.84 -1.00 -0.60
N CYS A 90 -15.11 0.15 0.03
CA CYS A 90 -15.08 1.44 -0.67
C CYS A 90 -13.70 1.75 -1.27
N LEU A 91 -12.61 1.42 -0.57
CA LEU A 91 -11.25 1.54 -1.11
C LEU A 91 -11.04 0.62 -2.31
N PHE A 92 -11.49 -0.63 -2.23
CA PHE A 92 -11.40 -1.58 -3.35
C PHE A 92 -12.17 -1.11 -4.58
N GLU A 93 -13.36 -0.57 -4.41
CA GLU A 93 -14.17 -0.01 -5.50
C GLU A 93 -13.45 1.15 -6.20
N GLU A 94 -12.80 2.03 -5.43
CA GLU A 94 -12.00 3.13 -5.99
C GLU A 94 -10.81 2.62 -6.80
N ILE A 95 -10.08 1.63 -6.26
CA ILE A 95 -8.95 1.00 -6.93
C ILE A 95 -9.43 0.34 -8.25
N ILE A 96 -10.49 -0.46 -8.21
CA ILE A 96 -11.04 -1.14 -9.38
C ILE A 96 -11.43 -0.12 -10.45
N LYS A 97 -12.18 0.92 -10.08
CA LYS A 97 -12.63 1.95 -11.00
C LYS A 97 -11.47 2.64 -11.73
N GLU A 98 -10.36 2.90 -11.03
CA GLU A 98 -9.18 3.49 -11.64
C GLU A 98 -8.46 2.50 -12.56
N LEU A 99 -8.28 1.23 -12.11
CA LEU A 99 -7.62 0.19 -12.88
C LEU A 99 -8.37 -0.20 -14.15
N GLU A 100 -9.71 -0.13 -14.16
CA GLU A 100 -10.53 -0.33 -15.36
C GLU A 100 -10.14 0.67 -16.48
N GLY A 101 -9.80 1.91 -16.11
CA GLY A 101 -9.27 2.91 -17.04
C GLY A 101 -7.91 2.55 -17.63
N TYR A 102 -7.15 1.66 -16.99
CA TYR A 102 -5.82 1.25 -17.45
C TYR A 102 -5.84 -0.08 -18.23
N LYS A 103 -6.92 -0.86 -18.16
CA LYS A 103 -7.01 -2.22 -18.72
C LYS A 103 -6.72 -2.29 -20.22
N ASN A 104 -7.18 -1.30 -20.97
CA ASN A 104 -7.02 -1.22 -22.42
C ASN A 104 -5.94 -0.20 -22.83
N ASN A 105 -5.01 0.13 -21.95
CA ASN A 105 -3.93 1.04 -22.27
C ASN A 105 -3.00 0.44 -23.31
N GLU A 106 -2.59 1.22 -24.31
CA GLU A 106 -1.68 0.80 -25.39
C GLU A 106 -0.32 0.35 -24.85
N ASN A 107 0.12 0.94 -23.74
CA ASN A 107 1.34 0.52 -23.07
C ASN A 107 1.10 -0.78 -22.29
N LYS A 108 1.77 -1.86 -22.75
CA LYS A 108 1.67 -3.20 -22.18
C LYS A 108 2.07 -3.29 -20.70
N ILE A 109 2.95 -2.40 -20.22
CA ILE A 109 3.33 -2.37 -18.79
C ILE A 109 2.15 -1.89 -17.96
N VAL A 110 1.47 -0.83 -18.39
CA VAL A 110 0.31 -0.26 -17.70
C VAL A 110 -0.85 -1.27 -17.70
N SER A 111 -1.21 -1.85 -18.84
CA SER A 111 -2.31 -2.81 -18.92
C SER A 111 -2.02 -4.10 -18.14
N LYS A 112 -0.78 -4.60 -18.15
CA LYS A 112 -0.37 -5.76 -17.35
C LYS A 112 -0.40 -5.45 -15.86
N SER A 113 0.09 -4.28 -15.44
CA SER A 113 0.02 -3.88 -14.02
C SER A 113 -1.42 -3.78 -13.53
N ALA A 114 -2.33 -3.25 -14.35
CA ALA A 114 -3.75 -3.20 -14.02
C ALA A 114 -4.35 -4.60 -13.82
N ALA A 115 -4.02 -5.56 -14.70
CA ALA A 115 -4.49 -6.95 -14.57
C ALA A 115 -3.99 -7.60 -13.27
N THR A 116 -2.69 -7.48 -12.97
CA THR A 116 -2.10 -7.99 -11.72
C THR A 116 -2.73 -7.35 -10.47
N MET A 117 -2.98 -6.05 -10.52
CA MET A 117 -3.61 -5.34 -9.42
C MET A 117 -5.08 -5.72 -9.22
N MET A 118 -5.82 -6.04 -10.29
CA MET A 118 -7.19 -6.56 -10.18
C MET A 118 -7.23 -7.93 -9.46
N GLU A 119 -6.28 -8.80 -9.76
CA GLU A 119 -6.10 -10.06 -9.04
C GLU A 119 -5.76 -9.82 -7.57
N ALA A 120 -4.85 -8.90 -7.26
CA ALA A 120 -4.50 -8.52 -5.90
C ALA A 120 -5.71 -7.98 -5.11
N VAL A 121 -6.59 -7.20 -5.75
CA VAL A 121 -7.85 -6.76 -5.14
C VAL A 121 -8.75 -7.96 -4.83
N SER A 122 -8.88 -8.94 -5.73
CA SER A 122 -9.68 -10.15 -5.49
C SER A 122 -9.21 -10.92 -4.26
N ILE A 123 -7.90 -11.19 -4.17
CA ILE A 123 -7.29 -11.86 -3.01
C ILE A 123 -7.51 -11.06 -1.72
N SER A 124 -7.42 -9.74 -1.81
CA SER A 124 -7.64 -8.86 -0.65
C SER A 124 -9.09 -8.88 -0.18
N LYS A 125 -10.06 -8.95 -1.09
CA LYS A 125 -11.49 -9.13 -0.75
C LYS A 125 -11.74 -10.45 -0.02
N GLU A 126 -11.22 -11.56 -0.53
CA GLU A 126 -11.32 -12.86 0.13
C GLU A 126 -10.73 -12.84 1.55
N SER A 127 -9.61 -12.11 1.74
CA SER A 127 -8.99 -11.94 3.05
C SER A 127 -9.88 -11.15 4.02
N VAL A 128 -10.55 -10.10 3.54
CA VAL A 128 -11.54 -9.32 4.32
C VAL A 128 -12.72 -10.18 4.71
N ASP A 129 -13.29 -10.94 3.78
CA ASP A 129 -14.44 -11.82 4.02
C ASP A 129 -14.08 -12.88 5.06
N HIS A 130 -12.86 -13.46 4.98
CA HIS A 130 -12.37 -14.41 5.97
C HIS A 130 -12.21 -13.79 7.37
N LEU A 131 -11.69 -12.57 7.48
CA LEU A 131 -11.58 -11.86 8.76
C LEU A 131 -12.94 -11.59 9.38
N ILE A 132 -13.92 -11.17 8.58
CA ILE A 132 -15.30 -10.92 9.05
C ILE A 132 -15.95 -12.23 9.50
N ALA A 133 -15.83 -13.30 8.73
CA ALA A 133 -16.36 -14.62 9.08
C ALA A 133 -15.72 -15.19 10.35
N SER A 134 -14.45 -14.85 10.62
CA SER A 134 -13.69 -15.29 11.80
C SER A 134 -13.77 -14.32 12.98
N SER A 135 -14.62 -13.29 12.92
CA SER A 135 -14.69 -12.21 13.91
C SER A 135 -14.98 -12.65 15.35
N ASN A 136 -15.62 -13.81 15.53
CA ASN A 136 -15.89 -14.41 16.84
C ASN A 136 -14.62 -15.03 17.48
N ASP A 137 -13.58 -15.32 16.71
CA ASP A 137 -12.29 -15.81 17.19
C ASP A 137 -11.23 -14.70 17.11
N GLN A 138 -11.14 -13.90 18.18
CA GLN A 138 -10.18 -12.81 18.25
C GLN A 138 -8.74 -13.26 18.13
N LYS A 139 -8.39 -14.46 18.65
CA LYS A 139 -7.01 -14.97 18.56
C LYS A 139 -6.63 -15.28 17.12
N LYS A 140 -7.51 -15.94 16.39
CA LYS A 140 -7.33 -16.25 14.97
C LYS A 140 -7.19 -14.98 14.15
N SER A 141 -8.04 -13.99 14.37
CA SER A 141 -7.98 -12.71 13.69
C SER A 141 -6.69 -11.93 14.01
N ALA A 142 -6.23 -11.93 15.25
CA ALA A 142 -5.00 -11.26 15.67
C ALA A 142 -3.74 -11.89 15.04
N VAL A 143 -3.66 -13.22 14.96
CA VAL A 143 -2.51 -13.94 14.37
C VAL A 143 -2.34 -13.58 12.88
N SER A 144 -3.42 -13.39 12.14
CA SER A 144 -3.38 -13.00 10.73
C SER A 144 -3.16 -11.49 10.51
N GLY A 145 -3.22 -10.68 11.59
CA GLY A 145 -3.28 -9.24 11.50
C GLY A 145 -2.09 -8.58 10.79
N VAL A 146 -0.86 -8.99 11.12
CA VAL A 146 0.35 -8.43 10.48
C VAL A 146 0.39 -8.81 8.99
N ASN A 147 0.06 -10.05 8.65
CA ASN A 147 0.01 -10.49 7.25
C ASN A 147 -1.06 -9.71 6.46
N TYR A 148 -2.21 -9.48 7.04
CA TYR A 148 -3.26 -8.67 6.45
C TYR A 148 -2.82 -7.20 6.26
N LEU A 149 -2.16 -6.62 7.24
CA LEU A 149 -1.60 -5.27 7.12
C LEU A 149 -0.57 -5.18 5.99
N MET A 150 0.33 -6.17 5.87
CA MET A 150 1.30 -6.24 4.77
C MET A 150 0.61 -6.39 3.42
N LEU A 151 -0.40 -7.25 3.29
CA LEU A 151 -1.18 -7.42 2.08
C LEU A 151 -1.81 -6.09 1.64
N MET A 152 -2.47 -5.38 2.55
CA MET A 152 -3.09 -4.09 2.27
C MET A 152 -2.06 -3.02 1.92
N GLY A 153 -0.88 -3.06 2.53
CA GLY A 153 0.25 -2.18 2.20
C GLY A 153 0.76 -2.41 0.78
N TYR A 154 0.98 -3.66 0.38
CA TYR A 154 1.37 -3.99 -1.00
C TYR A 154 0.30 -3.63 -2.02
N LEU A 155 -0.98 -3.85 -1.70
CA LEU A 155 -2.09 -3.46 -2.55
C LEU A 155 -2.10 -1.94 -2.79
N CYS A 156 -2.03 -1.14 -1.73
CA CYS A 156 -2.02 0.32 -1.84
C CYS A 156 -0.76 0.82 -2.56
N GLY A 157 0.41 0.26 -2.26
CA GLY A 157 1.67 0.58 -2.92
C GLY A 157 1.63 0.26 -4.41
N GLY A 158 1.17 -0.93 -4.78
CA GLY A 158 1.01 -1.37 -6.16
C GLY A 158 0.03 -0.47 -6.93
N TRP A 159 -1.08 -0.08 -6.30
CA TRP A 159 -2.01 0.89 -6.89
C TRP A 159 -1.35 2.23 -7.19
N MET A 160 -0.58 2.79 -6.24
CA MET A 160 0.14 4.04 -6.46
C MET A 160 1.20 3.91 -7.56
N MET A 161 1.91 2.79 -7.64
CA MET A 161 2.87 2.52 -8.71
C MET A 161 2.20 2.39 -10.08
N SER A 162 1.05 1.72 -10.17
CA SER A 162 0.26 1.63 -11.41
C SER A 162 -0.20 3.00 -11.90
N ARG A 163 -0.65 3.84 -10.97
CA ARG A 163 -1.01 5.25 -11.23
C ARG A 163 0.19 6.05 -11.74
N SER A 164 1.35 5.91 -11.11
CA SER A 164 2.59 6.58 -11.51
C SER A 164 3.04 6.14 -12.90
N ALA A 165 3.00 4.84 -13.18
CA ALA A 165 3.36 4.29 -14.50
C ALA A 165 2.43 4.83 -15.60
N SER A 166 1.10 4.88 -15.36
CA SER A 166 0.15 5.45 -16.30
C SER A 166 0.45 6.92 -16.60
N LYS A 167 0.79 7.72 -15.59
CA LYS A 167 1.14 9.14 -15.76
C LYS A 167 2.47 9.33 -16.49
N ALA A 168 3.50 8.56 -16.14
CA ALA A 168 4.80 8.61 -16.81
C ALA A 168 4.68 8.28 -18.30
N CYS A 169 3.90 7.26 -18.66
CA CYS A 169 3.65 6.90 -20.07
C CYS A 169 2.99 8.04 -20.86
N LEU A 170 2.05 8.77 -20.25
CA LEU A 170 1.41 9.92 -20.90
C LEU A 170 2.40 11.07 -21.16
N LEU A 171 3.30 11.35 -20.21
CA LEU A 171 4.33 12.39 -20.36
C LEU A 171 5.36 12.03 -21.43
N TYR A 172 5.82 10.78 -21.44
CA TYR A 172 6.81 10.32 -22.44
C TYR A 172 6.29 10.32 -23.89
N THR A 173 4.99 10.07 -24.08
CA THR A 173 4.39 10.12 -25.43
C THR A 173 4.20 11.54 -25.94
N SER A 174 4.01 12.53 -25.06
CA SER A 174 3.90 13.94 -25.45
C SER A 174 5.27 14.53 -25.82
N ASP A 175 6.32 14.27 -25.03
CA ASP A 175 7.69 14.74 -25.32
C ASP A 175 8.27 14.13 -26.61
N ALA A 176 8.03 12.85 -26.87
CA ALA A 176 8.47 12.18 -28.10
C ALA A 176 7.73 12.65 -29.36
N ALA A 177 6.59 13.32 -29.22
CA ALA A 177 5.87 13.95 -30.33
C ALA A 177 6.44 15.33 -30.67
N ASP A 178 6.92 16.09 -29.68
CA ASP A 178 7.55 17.40 -29.86
C ASP A 178 8.96 17.29 -30.47
N ASP A 179 9.75 16.25 -30.14
CA ASP A 179 11.07 16.01 -30.70
C ASP A 179 11.07 15.59 -32.20
N ARG A 180 9.92 15.28 -32.79
CA ARG A 180 9.80 14.98 -34.23
C ARG A 180 9.50 16.21 -35.10
N GLY A 181 9.48 17.38 -34.50
CA GLY A 181 9.20 18.66 -35.13
C GLY A 181 10.44 19.50 -35.53
N CYS A 182 11.66 18.91 -35.56
CA CYS A 182 12.89 19.55 -36.05
C CYS A 182 13.43 18.84 -37.26
#